data_a58886ee2f10cede6e5f83b093c1d701
#
_entry.id   a58886ee2f10cede6e5f83b093c1d701
#
_cell.length_a   1.000
_cell.length_b   1.000
_cell.length_c   1.000
_cell.angle_alpha   90.00
_cell.angle_beta   90.00
_cell.angle_gamma   90.00
#
_symmetry.space_group_name_H-M   'P 1'
#
loop_
_entity.id
_entity.type
_entity.pdbx_description
1 polymer ?
#
loop_
_entity_poly.entity_id
_entity_poly.type
_entity_poly.pdbx_seq_one_letter_code
_entity_poly.pdbx_strand_id
1 'polypeptide(L)'
;IMVSNNEIYDEFSNRFQYAETSDQLKAICDVESDLASGRPMDRLICGDVGFGKTEIAMRAAFISVLSGYQVAFLCPTTLLVNQHFKNFSDRFSDFKIKINKISRFNSTSEKIKIYKELEKGNIEILIGTHALFSDEINFKNLGLLIIDEEQSFGVSQKEKLKKIRSEVHILTLTATPIPRTLQSSILGIKDISLIKTPPIDRLPIKTYITKFNKEIVIRAIKTEIERNGQIFYVSPRIKDLKVIEDFLKEKLPNIKSGLVHGGLTPDQINNIYNLFFNGDVKILISTSIIESGLDVSNANTIIINKPNFFGLSQLYQIRGRVGRSSIQAYAYLLLNEDEKEMTENAFRRLEVIKSLDSLGAGFLLANHDMDIRGGGNLVGAEQSGHIREVGIELYQKLIKDAINEIKNIDNVINDWSPTINLGFSVFIPE
;
A
#
# COMPACT_ATOMS: atom_id res chain seq x y z
N ILE A 1 -19.26 -20.58 5.06
CA ILE A 1 -18.00 -21.32 4.88
C ILE A 1 -17.69 -21.31 3.39
N MET A 2 -16.52 -20.80 3.04
CA MET A 2 -16.02 -20.76 1.68
C MET A 2 -14.85 -21.74 1.57
N VAL A 3 -14.83 -22.61 0.55
CA VAL A 3 -13.86 -23.70 0.46
C VAL A 3 -13.10 -23.63 -0.86
N SER A 4 -11.77 -23.73 -0.77
CA SER A 4 -10.85 -23.72 -1.93
C SER A 4 -10.67 -25.09 -2.60
N ASN A 5 -11.17 -26.18 -1.99
CA ASN A 5 -10.92 -27.54 -2.47
C ASN A 5 -11.75 -27.88 -3.71
N ASN A 6 -11.32 -27.36 -4.87
CA ASN A 6 -11.98 -27.56 -6.16
C ASN A 6 -10.93 -27.55 -7.27
N GLU A 7 -11.03 -28.48 -8.22
CA GLU A 7 -10.16 -28.55 -9.41
C GLU A 7 -10.08 -27.22 -10.18
N ILE A 8 -11.17 -26.45 -10.20
CA ILE A 8 -11.23 -25.13 -10.86
C ILE A 8 -10.34 -24.10 -10.12
N TYR A 9 -10.26 -24.17 -8.79
CA TYR A 9 -9.35 -23.32 -8.02
C TYR A 9 -7.89 -23.68 -8.28
N ASP A 10 -7.58 -24.98 -8.38
CA ASP A 10 -6.22 -25.43 -8.71
C ASP A 10 -5.83 -24.98 -10.11
N GLU A 11 -6.74 -25.04 -11.08
CA GLU A 11 -6.52 -24.49 -12.40
C GLU A 11 -6.24 -22.98 -12.35
N PHE A 12 -7.04 -22.22 -11.60
CA PHE A 12 -6.82 -20.79 -11.41
C PHE A 12 -5.44 -20.52 -10.79
N SER A 13 -5.06 -21.24 -9.75
CA SER A 13 -3.78 -21.08 -9.05
C SER A 13 -2.59 -21.39 -9.95
N ASN A 14 -2.65 -22.49 -10.72
CA ASN A 14 -1.59 -22.93 -11.63
C ASN A 14 -1.35 -21.98 -12.82
N ARG A 15 -2.29 -21.11 -13.14
CA ARG A 15 -2.14 -20.06 -14.18
C ARG A 15 -1.40 -18.82 -13.70
N PHE A 16 -0.96 -18.78 -12.44
CA PHE A 16 -0.11 -17.71 -11.97
C PHE A 16 1.28 -17.83 -12.60
N GLN A 17 1.73 -16.76 -13.25
CA GLN A 17 2.93 -16.78 -14.09
C GLN A 17 4.25 -16.78 -13.32
N TYR A 18 4.20 -16.56 -12.01
CA TYR A 18 5.37 -16.44 -11.14
C TYR A 18 5.36 -17.56 -10.09
N ALA A 19 6.56 -17.93 -9.62
CA ALA A 19 6.68 -18.80 -8.47
C ALA A 19 6.34 -18.03 -7.19
N GLU A 20 5.42 -18.56 -6.38
CA GLU A 20 5.09 -17.98 -5.10
C GLU A 20 6.23 -18.11 -4.11
N THR A 21 6.45 -17.05 -3.33
CA THR A 21 7.37 -17.12 -2.19
C THR A 21 6.73 -17.86 -1.01
N SER A 22 7.57 -18.36 -0.08
CA SER A 22 7.09 -19.02 1.13
C SER A 22 6.10 -18.18 1.94
N ASP A 23 6.35 -16.86 2.02
CA ASP A 23 5.46 -15.93 2.73
C ASP A 23 4.12 -15.72 2.01
N GLN A 24 4.14 -15.68 0.66
CA GLN A 24 2.92 -15.62 -0.14
C GLN A 24 2.06 -16.87 0.04
N LEU A 25 2.68 -18.06 -0.05
CA LEU A 25 1.98 -19.32 0.19
C LEU A 25 1.37 -19.37 1.58
N LYS A 26 2.12 -18.97 2.61
CA LYS A 26 1.61 -18.89 3.97
C LYS A 26 0.42 -17.94 4.08
N ALA A 27 0.51 -16.76 3.50
CA ALA A 27 -0.56 -15.77 3.52
C ALA A 27 -1.82 -16.26 2.76
N ILE A 28 -1.64 -17.01 1.67
CA ILE A 28 -2.75 -17.68 0.95
C ILE A 28 -3.43 -18.70 1.85
N CYS A 29 -2.67 -19.61 2.47
CA CYS A 29 -3.20 -20.62 3.39
C CYS A 29 -3.93 -19.97 4.59
N ASP A 30 -3.37 -18.89 5.15
CA ASP A 30 -4.01 -18.13 6.23
C ASP A 30 -5.38 -17.60 5.81
N VAL A 31 -5.49 -16.99 4.61
CA VAL A 31 -6.74 -16.47 4.05
C VAL A 31 -7.74 -17.58 3.75
N GLU A 32 -7.30 -18.68 3.18
CA GLU A 32 -8.15 -19.85 2.89
C GLU A 32 -8.73 -20.44 4.18
N SER A 33 -7.91 -20.58 5.22
CA SER A 33 -8.32 -21.05 6.53
C SER A 33 -9.37 -20.13 7.17
N ASP A 34 -9.18 -18.81 7.06
CA ASP A 34 -10.13 -17.83 7.58
C ASP A 34 -11.47 -17.88 6.83
N LEU A 35 -11.45 -17.96 5.51
CA LEU A 35 -12.66 -18.08 4.67
C LEU A 35 -13.45 -19.36 4.99
N ALA A 36 -12.75 -20.43 5.36
CA ALA A 36 -13.33 -21.71 5.73
C ALA A 36 -13.76 -21.80 7.21
N SER A 37 -13.38 -20.85 8.06
CA SER A 37 -13.59 -20.92 9.52
C SER A 37 -15.06 -20.78 9.96
N GLY A 38 -15.94 -20.30 9.08
CA GLY A 38 -17.35 -19.98 9.41
C GLY A 38 -17.52 -18.72 10.25
N ARG A 39 -16.45 -17.95 10.48
CA ARG A 39 -16.46 -16.65 11.14
C ARG A 39 -16.01 -15.57 10.16
N PRO A 40 -16.55 -14.34 10.22
CA PRO A 40 -16.06 -13.25 9.39
C PRO A 40 -14.57 -13.02 9.60
N MET A 41 -13.79 -13.10 8.52
CA MET A 41 -12.36 -12.77 8.50
C MET A 41 -12.18 -11.25 8.63
N ASP A 42 -11.23 -10.78 9.43
CA ASP A 42 -10.66 -9.42 9.36
C ASP A 42 -9.14 -9.53 9.35
N ARG A 43 -8.59 -9.73 8.15
CA ARG A 43 -7.15 -9.97 7.95
C ARG A 43 -6.47 -8.85 7.18
N LEU A 44 -5.27 -8.51 7.63
CA LEU A 44 -4.38 -7.56 6.98
C LEU A 44 -3.22 -8.28 6.30
N ILE A 45 -3.07 -8.10 5.00
CA ILE A 45 -1.89 -8.53 4.25
C ILE A 45 -0.92 -7.35 4.16
N CYS A 46 0.21 -7.46 4.84
CA CYS A 46 1.29 -6.50 4.80
C CYS A 46 2.44 -7.01 3.94
N GLY A 47 2.92 -6.20 3.03
CA GLY A 47 4.09 -6.53 2.22
C GLY A 47 4.48 -5.34 1.35
N ASP A 48 5.73 -5.24 0.98
CA ASP A 48 6.21 -4.14 0.15
C ASP A 48 5.48 -4.05 -1.20
N VAL A 49 5.63 -2.91 -1.85
CA VAL A 49 5.09 -2.69 -3.20
C VAL A 49 5.68 -3.75 -4.14
N GLY A 50 4.81 -4.44 -4.91
CA GLY A 50 5.24 -5.49 -5.85
C GLY A 50 5.54 -6.85 -5.21
N PHE A 51 5.15 -7.11 -3.94
CA PHE A 51 5.31 -8.40 -3.27
C PHE A 51 4.12 -9.35 -3.47
N GLY A 52 3.29 -9.12 -4.49
CA GLY A 52 2.22 -10.04 -4.89
C GLY A 52 0.97 -10.03 -4.02
N LYS A 53 0.75 -9.00 -3.19
CA LYS A 53 -0.48 -8.85 -2.37
C LYS A 53 -1.77 -9.00 -3.19
N THR A 54 -1.76 -8.48 -4.41
CA THR A 54 -2.92 -8.53 -5.33
C THR A 54 -3.27 -9.95 -5.74
N GLU A 55 -2.30 -10.85 -5.92
CA GLU A 55 -2.58 -12.26 -6.24
C GLU A 55 -3.31 -12.95 -5.07
N ILE A 56 -2.93 -12.68 -3.82
CA ILE A 56 -3.62 -13.21 -2.65
C ILE A 56 -5.08 -12.73 -2.64
N ALA A 57 -5.30 -11.45 -2.94
CA ALA A 57 -6.64 -10.87 -3.04
C ALA A 57 -7.46 -11.50 -4.17
N MET A 58 -6.85 -11.79 -5.33
CA MET A 58 -7.50 -12.46 -6.45
C MET A 58 -7.90 -13.90 -6.11
N ARG A 59 -7.05 -14.65 -5.39
CA ARG A 59 -7.38 -16.00 -4.92
C ARG A 59 -8.54 -15.99 -3.91
N ALA A 60 -8.51 -15.06 -2.96
CA ALA A 60 -9.63 -14.87 -2.02
C ALA A 60 -10.93 -14.51 -2.73
N ALA A 61 -10.88 -13.63 -3.74
CA ALA A 61 -12.03 -13.26 -4.56
C ALA A 61 -12.56 -14.47 -5.34
N PHE A 62 -11.66 -15.27 -5.93
CA PHE A 62 -12.03 -16.45 -6.70
C PHE A 62 -12.75 -17.50 -5.84
N ILE A 63 -12.21 -17.81 -4.65
CA ILE A 63 -12.84 -18.72 -3.68
C ILE A 63 -14.23 -18.22 -3.30
N SER A 64 -14.36 -16.92 -3.03
CA SER A 64 -15.66 -16.33 -2.65
C SER A 64 -16.68 -16.45 -3.74
N VAL A 65 -16.30 -16.20 -5.00
CA VAL A 65 -17.19 -16.34 -6.17
C VAL A 65 -17.58 -17.79 -6.41
N LEU A 66 -16.65 -18.74 -6.34
CA LEU A 66 -16.95 -20.17 -6.45
C LEU A 66 -17.92 -20.65 -5.36
N SER A 67 -17.90 -20.01 -4.20
CA SER A 67 -18.81 -20.29 -3.09
C SER A 67 -20.18 -19.59 -3.23
N GLY A 68 -20.43 -18.90 -4.35
CA GLY A 68 -21.70 -18.22 -4.64
C GLY A 68 -21.86 -16.85 -4.01
N TYR A 69 -20.77 -16.22 -3.57
CA TYR A 69 -20.78 -14.88 -2.98
C TYR A 69 -20.27 -13.83 -3.95
N GLN A 70 -20.74 -12.60 -3.76
CA GLN A 70 -20.22 -11.43 -4.46
C GLN A 70 -19.03 -10.82 -3.72
N VAL A 71 -18.15 -10.19 -4.47
CA VAL A 71 -16.93 -9.54 -3.95
C VAL A 71 -16.94 -8.05 -4.28
N ALA A 72 -16.66 -7.22 -3.29
CA ALA A 72 -16.38 -5.80 -3.46
C ALA A 72 -14.88 -5.55 -3.31
N PHE A 73 -14.26 -4.83 -4.26
CA PHE A 73 -12.86 -4.42 -4.19
C PHE A 73 -12.76 -2.90 -4.12
N LEU A 74 -12.33 -2.39 -2.98
CA LEU A 74 -12.26 -0.95 -2.69
C LEU A 74 -10.86 -0.40 -2.94
N CYS A 75 -10.77 0.59 -3.82
CA CYS A 75 -9.54 1.31 -4.16
C CYS A 75 -9.61 2.78 -3.76
N PRO A 76 -8.48 3.42 -3.37
CA PRO A 76 -8.49 4.83 -3.01
C PRO A 76 -8.69 5.78 -4.19
N THR A 77 -8.29 5.39 -5.40
CA THR A 77 -8.34 6.25 -6.59
C THR A 77 -8.97 5.56 -7.80
N THR A 78 -9.56 6.35 -8.69
CA THR A 78 -10.15 5.84 -9.95
C THR A 78 -9.12 5.23 -10.88
N LEU A 79 -7.87 5.67 -10.79
CA LEU A 79 -6.78 5.12 -11.58
C LEU A 79 -6.47 3.69 -11.15
N LEU A 80 -6.40 3.43 -9.83
CA LEU A 80 -6.26 2.08 -9.29
C LEU A 80 -7.47 1.19 -9.64
N VAL A 81 -8.68 1.73 -9.63
CA VAL A 81 -9.87 1.00 -10.08
C VAL A 81 -9.68 0.50 -11.51
N ASN A 82 -9.20 1.34 -12.44
CA ASN A 82 -8.95 0.93 -13.81
C ASN A 82 -7.85 -0.13 -13.92
N GLN A 83 -6.76 0.04 -13.16
CA GLN A 83 -5.65 -0.92 -13.14
C GLN A 83 -6.08 -2.27 -12.57
N HIS A 84 -6.75 -2.30 -11.41
CA HIS A 84 -7.26 -3.54 -10.83
C HIS A 84 -8.33 -4.17 -11.71
N PHE A 85 -9.22 -3.38 -12.30
CA PHE A 85 -10.21 -3.90 -13.23
C PHE A 85 -9.56 -4.63 -14.41
N LYS A 86 -8.52 -4.05 -15.01
CA LYS A 86 -7.76 -4.68 -16.09
C LYS A 86 -7.10 -5.97 -15.59
N ASN A 87 -6.35 -5.91 -14.49
CA ASN A 87 -5.63 -7.06 -13.94
C ASN A 87 -6.57 -8.22 -13.58
N PHE A 88 -7.72 -7.92 -12.96
CA PHE A 88 -8.74 -8.91 -12.64
C PHE A 88 -9.38 -9.48 -13.91
N SER A 89 -9.73 -8.61 -14.87
CA SER A 89 -10.32 -9.07 -16.15
C SER A 89 -9.38 -9.99 -16.90
N ASP A 90 -8.08 -9.66 -16.96
CA ASP A 90 -7.07 -10.48 -17.62
C ASP A 90 -6.86 -11.82 -16.87
N ARG A 91 -6.79 -11.81 -15.54
CA ARG A 91 -6.54 -12.99 -14.71
C ARG A 91 -7.73 -13.96 -14.65
N PHE A 92 -8.95 -13.43 -14.78
CA PHE A 92 -10.21 -14.19 -14.71
C PHE A 92 -10.81 -14.48 -16.10
N SER A 93 -10.12 -14.11 -17.18
CA SER A 93 -10.66 -14.15 -18.56
C SER A 93 -11.23 -15.50 -18.99
N ASP A 94 -10.62 -16.61 -18.54
CA ASP A 94 -11.01 -17.95 -18.93
C ASP A 94 -12.12 -18.55 -18.03
N PHE A 95 -12.47 -17.82 -16.98
CA PHE A 95 -13.53 -18.21 -16.05
C PHE A 95 -14.77 -17.36 -16.32
N LYS A 96 -15.96 -17.96 -16.28
CA LYS A 96 -17.23 -17.26 -16.57
C LYS A 96 -17.65 -16.33 -15.41
N ILE A 97 -16.75 -15.46 -14.98
CA ILE A 97 -16.95 -14.52 -13.86
C ILE A 97 -17.10 -13.12 -14.42
N LYS A 98 -18.22 -12.46 -14.13
CA LYS A 98 -18.47 -11.07 -14.54
C LYS A 98 -17.90 -10.09 -13.56
N ILE A 99 -16.92 -9.32 -14.01
CA ILE A 99 -16.27 -8.26 -13.28
C ILE A 99 -16.74 -6.92 -13.83
N ASN A 100 -17.06 -6.00 -12.96
CA ASN A 100 -17.39 -4.63 -13.36
C ASN A 100 -16.66 -3.61 -12.46
N LYS A 101 -16.66 -2.36 -12.89
CA LYS A 101 -16.07 -1.28 -12.13
C LYS A 101 -17.04 -0.10 -11.98
N ILE A 102 -16.90 0.59 -10.83
CA ILE A 102 -17.69 1.78 -10.54
C ILE A 102 -16.81 2.92 -10.01
N SER A 103 -16.97 4.08 -10.59
CA SER A 103 -16.26 5.29 -10.20
C SER A 103 -17.11 6.54 -10.49
N ARG A 104 -16.61 7.71 -10.13
CA ARG A 104 -17.28 8.98 -10.46
C ARG A 104 -17.38 9.25 -11.97
N PHE A 105 -16.61 8.56 -12.80
CA PHE A 105 -16.60 8.74 -14.26
C PHE A 105 -17.71 7.96 -14.98
N ASN A 106 -18.36 7.00 -14.32
CA ASN A 106 -19.48 6.33 -14.91
C ASN A 106 -20.66 7.30 -15.05
N SER A 107 -21.28 7.32 -16.20
CA SER A 107 -22.52 8.07 -16.43
C SER A 107 -23.65 7.56 -15.53
N THR A 108 -24.66 8.39 -15.29
CA THR A 108 -25.81 8.00 -14.46
C THR A 108 -26.50 6.75 -15.02
N SER A 109 -26.63 6.64 -16.33
CA SER A 109 -27.23 5.48 -17.00
C SER A 109 -26.41 4.19 -16.80
N GLU A 110 -25.08 4.28 -16.88
CA GLU A 110 -24.18 3.15 -16.59
C GLU A 110 -24.28 2.71 -15.14
N LYS A 111 -24.30 3.65 -14.19
CA LYS A 111 -24.44 3.36 -12.76
C LYS A 111 -25.74 2.60 -12.49
N ILE A 112 -26.86 3.08 -13.00
CA ILE A 112 -28.16 2.41 -12.83
C ILE A 112 -28.14 0.98 -13.40
N LYS A 113 -27.48 0.78 -14.55
CA LYS A 113 -27.33 -0.56 -15.14
C LYS A 113 -26.49 -1.47 -14.24
N ILE A 114 -25.36 -0.97 -13.73
CA ILE A 114 -24.47 -1.71 -12.83
C ILE A 114 -25.23 -2.09 -11.55
N TYR A 115 -25.98 -1.17 -10.94
CA TYR A 115 -26.73 -1.42 -9.71
C TYR A 115 -27.77 -2.53 -9.90
N LYS A 116 -28.55 -2.47 -11.00
CA LYS A 116 -29.54 -3.51 -11.32
C LYS A 116 -28.93 -4.89 -11.55
N GLU A 117 -27.79 -4.95 -12.24
CA GLU A 117 -27.11 -6.23 -12.49
C GLU A 117 -26.45 -6.77 -11.20
N LEU A 118 -25.97 -5.91 -10.34
CA LEU A 118 -25.39 -6.27 -9.03
C LEU A 118 -26.46 -6.86 -8.09
N GLU A 119 -27.62 -6.20 -8.00
CA GLU A 119 -28.75 -6.64 -7.19
C GLU A 119 -29.33 -7.99 -7.66
N LYS A 120 -29.28 -8.27 -8.95
CA LYS A 120 -29.67 -9.58 -9.50
C LYS A 120 -28.61 -10.67 -9.22
N GLY A 121 -27.39 -10.30 -8.85
CA GLY A 121 -26.27 -11.22 -8.67
C GLY A 121 -25.57 -11.58 -9.99
N ASN A 122 -25.78 -10.80 -11.07
CA ASN A 122 -25.15 -11.02 -12.37
C ASN A 122 -23.74 -10.45 -12.44
N ILE A 123 -23.30 -9.63 -11.46
CA ILE A 123 -21.94 -9.14 -11.31
C ILE A 123 -21.39 -9.80 -10.05
N GLU A 124 -20.37 -10.64 -10.22
CA GLU A 124 -19.74 -11.34 -9.11
C GLU A 124 -18.67 -10.49 -8.42
N ILE A 125 -17.93 -9.67 -9.17
CA ILE A 125 -16.88 -8.82 -8.62
C ILE A 125 -17.12 -7.37 -9.05
N LEU A 126 -17.25 -6.46 -8.07
CA LEU A 126 -17.36 -5.02 -8.32
C LEU A 126 -16.15 -4.28 -7.74
N ILE A 127 -15.37 -3.63 -8.62
CA ILE A 127 -14.19 -2.85 -8.24
C ILE A 127 -14.55 -1.37 -8.27
N GLY A 128 -14.29 -0.64 -7.17
CA GLY A 128 -14.67 0.77 -7.12
C GLY A 128 -13.90 1.58 -6.08
N THR A 129 -14.15 2.89 -6.13
CA THR A 129 -13.71 3.82 -5.08
C THR A 129 -14.75 3.88 -3.96
N HIS A 130 -14.68 4.91 -3.11
CA HIS A 130 -15.72 5.19 -2.12
C HIS A 130 -17.16 5.22 -2.68
N ALA A 131 -17.32 5.27 -4.00
CA ALA A 131 -18.62 5.11 -4.64
C ALA A 131 -19.31 3.78 -4.29
N LEU A 132 -18.54 2.74 -3.89
CA LEU A 132 -19.06 1.47 -3.38
C LEU A 132 -19.89 1.61 -2.09
N PHE A 133 -19.74 2.71 -1.35
CA PHE A 133 -20.52 3.00 -0.15
C PHE A 133 -21.77 3.84 -0.39
N SER A 134 -22.18 4.04 -1.66
CA SER A 134 -23.46 4.68 -1.98
C SER A 134 -24.61 3.83 -1.47
N ASP A 135 -25.61 4.48 -0.88
CA ASP A 135 -26.82 3.81 -0.38
C ASP A 135 -27.64 3.18 -1.53
N GLU A 136 -27.33 3.51 -2.79
CA GLU A 136 -27.94 2.95 -4.00
C GLU A 136 -27.34 1.59 -4.41
N ILE A 137 -26.22 1.18 -3.78
CA ILE A 137 -25.54 -0.09 -4.09
C ILE A 137 -26.03 -1.18 -3.17
N ASN A 138 -26.77 -2.12 -3.74
CA ASN A 138 -27.24 -3.30 -3.05
C ASN A 138 -26.61 -4.56 -3.66
N PHE A 139 -25.78 -5.24 -2.87
CA PHE A 139 -25.28 -6.56 -3.22
C PHE A 139 -26.34 -7.60 -2.86
N LYS A 140 -26.56 -8.57 -3.75
CA LYS A 140 -27.47 -9.68 -3.46
C LYS A 140 -26.92 -10.58 -2.35
N ASN A 141 -25.61 -10.85 -2.39
CA ASN A 141 -24.95 -11.78 -1.46
C ASN A 141 -23.47 -11.41 -1.32
N LEU A 142 -23.16 -10.26 -0.68
CA LEU A 142 -21.78 -9.82 -0.44
C LEU A 142 -21.11 -10.73 0.59
N GLY A 143 -20.06 -11.45 0.22
CA GLY A 143 -19.30 -12.32 1.11
C GLY A 143 -17.90 -11.83 1.44
N LEU A 144 -17.27 -11.07 0.53
CA LEU A 144 -15.89 -10.58 0.72
C LEU A 144 -15.77 -9.11 0.31
N LEU A 145 -15.17 -8.32 1.18
CA LEU A 145 -14.72 -6.95 0.91
C LEU A 145 -13.20 -6.90 0.95
N ILE A 146 -12.58 -6.57 -0.17
CA ILE A 146 -11.15 -6.34 -0.29
C ILE A 146 -10.90 -4.84 -0.25
N ILE A 147 -9.94 -4.40 0.56
CA ILE A 147 -9.61 -2.97 0.75
C ILE A 147 -8.13 -2.78 0.42
N ASP A 148 -7.85 -1.99 -0.61
CA ASP A 148 -6.48 -1.61 -0.93
C ASP A 148 -6.13 -0.28 -0.28
N GLU A 149 -4.99 -0.25 0.46
CA GLU A 149 -4.45 0.94 1.13
C GLU A 149 -5.47 1.67 2.04
N GLU A 150 -6.01 0.95 3.06
CA GLU A 150 -7.04 1.45 4.00
C GLU A 150 -6.69 2.82 4.62
N GLN A 151 -5.40 3.14 4.79
CA GLN A 151 -4.94 4.41 5.34
C GLN A 151 -5.33 5.63 4.49
N SER A 152 -5.60 5.42 3.21
CA SER A 152 -6.00 6.48 2.28
C SER A 152 -7.46 6.92 2.42
N PHE A 153 -8.26 6.19 3.23
CA PHE A 153 -9.67 6.49 3.43
C PHE A 153 -9.93 7.42 4.62
N GLY A 154 -10.90 8.32 4.46
CA GLY A 154 -11.31 9.27 5.50
C GLY A 154 -12.12 8.62 6.63
N VAL A 155 -12.37 9.38 7.70
CA VAL A 155 -13.03 8.89 8.93
C VAL A 155 -14.44 8.36 8.66
N SER A 156 -15.26 9.09 7.90
CA SER A 156 -16.64 8.69 7.57
C SER A 156 -16.71 7.37 6.77
N GLN A 157 -15.72 7.13 5.91
CA GLN A 157 -15.61 5.89 5.14
C GLN A 157 -15.23 4.71 6.05
N LYS A 158 -14.33 4.94 7.01
CA LYS A 158 -13.95 3.93 8.00
C LYS A 158 -15.10 3.55 8.95
N GLU A 159 -15.98 4.48 9.26
CA GLU A 159 -17.19 4.18 10.04
C GLU A 159 -18.18 3.30 9.29
N LYS A 160 -18.38 3.54 7.97
CA LYS A 160 -19.20 2.66 7.13
C LYS A 160 -18.57 1.25 7.03
N LEU A 161 -17.25 1.16 6.91
CA LEU A 161 -16.53 -0.12 6.93
C LEU A 161 -16.74 -0.90 8.24
N LYS A 162 -16.78 -0.22 9.40
CA LYS A 162 -17.01 -0.88 10.69
C LYS A 162 -18.36 -1.60 10.76
N LYS A 163 -19.41 -1.04 10.14
CA LYS A 163 -20.74 -1.66 10.11
C LYS A 163 -20.78 -2.94 9.26
N ILE A 164 -19.98 -3.01 8.21
CA ILE A 164 -19.91 -4.16 7.30
C ILE A 164 -19.08 -5.30 7.92
N ARG A 165 -18.14 -5.00 8.81
CA ARG A 165 -17.18 -5.96 9.40
C ARG A 165 -17.81 -7.10 10.20
N SER A 166 -19.03 -6.94 10.69
CA SER A 166 -19.69 -7.97 11.51
C SER A 166 -20.28 -9.13 10.69
N GLU A 167 -20.49 -8.94 9.38
CA GLU A 167 -21.25 -9.89 8.56
C GLU A 167 -20.48 -10.39 7.32
N VAL A 168 -19.42 -9.69 6.91
CA VAL A 168 -18.67 -9.92 5.67
C VAL A 168 -17.20 -10.18 5.97
N HIS A 169 -16.57 -11.09 5.24
CA HIS A 169 -15.11 -11.26 5.30
C HIS A 169 -14.40 -10.00 4.79
N ILE A 170 -13.39 -9.53 5.51
CA ILE A 170 -12.60 -8.35 5.14
C ILE A 170 -11.14 -8.73 4.96
N LEU A 171 -10.61 -8.41 3.78
CA LEU A 171 -9.20 -8.55 3.44
C LEU A 171 -8.62 -7.19 3.14
N THR A 172 -7.72 -6.70 3.98
CA THR A 172 -7.06 -5.41 3.80
C THR A 172 -5.66 -5.62 3.25
N LEU A 173 -5.27 -4.86 2.22
CA LEU A 173 -3.94 -4.86 1.64
C LEU A 173 -3.22 -3.55 2.00
N THR A 174 -1.94 -3.63 2.36
CA THR A 174 -1.12 -2.43 2.56
C THR A 174 0.32 -2.66 2.15
N ALA A 175 0.93 -1.64 1.52
CA ALA A 175 2.34 -1.65 1.17
C ALA A 175 3.25 -1.23 2.32
N THR A 176 2.70 -0.51 3.31
CA THR A 176 3.46 -0.12 4.51
C THR A 176 2.63 -0.45 5.74
N PRO A 177 3.16 -1.25 6.68
CA PRO A 177 2.48 -1.47 7.93
C PRO A 177 2.38 -0.15 8.68
N ILE A 178 1.14 0.29 8.97
CA ILE A 178 0.92 1.47 9.78
C ILE A 178 1.20 1.10 11.24
N PRO A 179 1.98 1.87 12.01
CA PRO A 179 2.27 1.58 13.40
C PRO A 179 1.02 1.22 14.24
N ARG A 180 -0.11 1.94 14.04
CA ARG A 180 -1.39 1.65 14.70
C ARG A 180 -1.96 0.28 14.32
N THR A 181 -1.80 -0.15 13.09
CA THR A 181 -2.29 -1.45 12.61
C THR A 181 -1.45 -2.59 13.16
N LEU A 182 -0.12 -2.41 13.24
CA LEU A 182 0.77 -3.33 13.92
C LEU A 182 0.43 -3.46 15.40
N GLN A 183 0.15 -2.35 16.08
CA GLN A 183 -0.30 -2.39 17.47
C GLN A 183 -1.62 -3.13 17.62
N SER A 184 -2.62 -2.84 16.76
CA SER A 184 -3.91 -3.54 16.79
C SER A 184 -3.75 -5.06 16.61
N SER A 185 -2.78 -5.48 15.80
CA SER A 185 -2.46 -6.88 15.58
C SER A 185 -1.73 -7.53 16.75
N ILE A 186 -0.72 -6.86 17.29
CA ILE A 186 0.00 -7.29 18.51
C ILE A 186 -1.01 -7.44 19.66
N LEU A 187 -2.06 -6.63 19.67
CA LEU A 187 -3.13 -6.67 20.65
C LEU A 187 -4.21 -7.73 20.37
N GLY A 188 -4.08 -8.52 19.29
CA GLY A 188 -5.02 -9.57 18.92
C GLY A 188 -6.40 -9.06 18.44
N ILE A 189 -6.46 -7.81 17.93
CA ILE A 189 -7.69 -7.20 17.41
C ILE A 189 -7.87 -7.52 15.93
N LYS A 190 -6.77 -7.73 15.18
CA LYS A 190 -6.78 -7.99 13.74
C LYS A 190 -5.71 -9.02 13.39
N ASP A 191 -6.05 -9.99 12.54
CA ASP A 191 -5.08 -10.97 12.05
C ASP A 191 -4.17 -10.37 10.97
N ILE A 192 -2.87 -10.70 11.02
CA ILE A 192 -1.90 -10.19 10.04
C ILE A 192 -1.10 -11.32 9.39
N SER A 193 -0.98 -11.25 8.07
CA SER A 193 -0.01 -12.03 7.30
C SER A 193 1.04 -11.10 6.71
N LEU A 194 2.33 -11.39 6.99
CA LEU A 194 3.46 -10.57 6.55
C LEU A 194 4.16 -11.22 5.37
N ILE A 195 4.32 -10.47 4.28
CA ILE A 195 5.11 -10.89 3.12
C ILE A 195 6.44 -10.12 3.16
N LYS A 196 7.49 -10.78 3.66
CA LYS A 196 8.84 -10.23 3.80
C LYS A 196 9.77 -10.67 2.69
N THR A 197 9.53 -11.84 2.12
CA THR A 197 10.34 -12.43 1.07
C THR A 197 9.99 -11.79 -0.29
N PRO A 198 10.95 -11.13 -0.95
CA PRO A 198 10.72 -10.57 -2.27
C PRO A 198 10.55 -11.67 -3.33
N PRO A 199 9.84 -11.40 -4.44
CA PRO A 199 9.88 -12.26 -5.62
C PRO A 199 11.30 -12.46 -6.14
N ILE A 200 11.60 -13.65 -6.70
CA ILE A 200 12.96 -14.12 -7.03
C ILE A 200 13.67 -13.16 -8.03
N ASP A 201 12.95 -12.63 -9.00
CA ASP A 201 13.53 -11.83 -10.09
C ASP A 201 13.64 -10.32 -9.79
N ARG A 202 13.33 -9.92 -8.55
CA ARG A 202 13.30 -8.51 -8.20
C ARG A 202 14.66 -8.02 -7.72
N LEU A 203 15.16 -6.94 -8.34
CA LEU A 203 16.40 -6.28 -7.95
C LEU A 203 16.14 -5.13 -6.97
N PRO A 204 17.03 -4.90 -5.99
CA PRO A 204 16.98 -3.75 -5.10
C PRO A 204 17.09 -2.43 -5.87
N ILE A 205 16.40 -1.39 -5.41
CA ILE A 205 16.46 -0.06 -6.03
C ILE A 205 17.73 0.66 -5.56
N LYS A 206 18.65 0.97 -6.48
CA LYS A 206 19.84 1.75 -6.15
C LYS A 206 19.46 3.20 -5.87
N THR A 207 19.69 3.64 -4.63
CA THR A 207 19.27 4.95 -4.15
C THR A 207 20.48 5.89 -4.02
N TYR A 208 20.44 7.04 -4.71
CA TYR A 208 21.46 8.07 -4.68
C TYR A 208 20.91 9.35 -4.05
N ILE A 209 21.59 9.87 -3.05
CA ILE A 209 21.30 11.18 -2.46
C ILE A 209 22.42 12.14 -2.91
N THR A 210 22.05 13.18 -3.64
CA THR A 210 23.02 14.14 -4.19
C THR A 210 22.45 15.56 -4.22
N LYS A 211 23.33 16.57 -4.25
CA LYS A 211 22.89 17.94 -4.53
C LYS A 211 22.31 18.02 -5.95
N PHE A 212 21.34 18.92 -6.13
CA PHE A 212 20.75 19.14 -7.45
C PHE A 212 21.83 19.52 -8.46
N ASN A 213 21.94 18.74 -9.52
CA ASN A 213 22.84 19.00 -10.63
C ASN A 213 22.13 18.67 -11.94
N LYS A 214 22.06 19.65 -12.84
CA LYS A 214 21.39 19.52 -14.14
C LYS A 214 21.99 18.40 -15.00
N GLU A 215 23.29 18.21 -14.96
CA GLU A 215 23.99 17.18 -15.74
C GLU A 215 23.64 15.77 -15.25
N ILE A 216 23.56 15.57 -13.91
CA ILE A 216 23.17 14.28 -13.33
C ILE A 216 21.74 13.93 -13.75
N VAL A 217 20.82 14.91 -13.71
CA VAL A 217 19.43 14.71 -14.11
C VAL A 217 19.33 14.32 -15.58
N ILE A 218 20.01 15.07 -16.45
CA ILE A 218 20.00 14.79 -17.91
C ILE A 218 20.61 13.42 -18.19
N ARG A 219 21.71 13.07 -17.54
CA ARG A 219 22.37 11.76 -17.71
C ARG A 219 21.47 10.63 -17.25
N ALA A 220 20.84 10.73 -16.07
CA ALA A 220 19.90 9.73 -15.57
C ALA A 220 18.73 9.51 -16.53
N ILE A 221 18.16 10.59 -17.07
CA ILE A 221 17.06 10.51 -18.04
C ILE A 221 17.52 9.84 -19.34
N LYS A 222 18.64 10.27 -19.91
CA LYS A 222 19.16 9.69 -21.16
C LYS A 222 19.43 8.20 -21.00
N THR A 223 20.11 7.78 -19.94
CA THR A 223 20.39 6.36 -19.66
C THR A 223 19.10 5.53 -19.56
N GLU A 224 18.02 6.08 -18.97
CA GLU A 224 16.75 5.37 -18.89
C GLU A 224 16.07 5.27 -20.26
N ILE A 225 16.10 6.33 -21.05
CA ILE A 225 15.51 6.35 -22.40
C ILE A 225 16.25 5.40 -23.34
N GLU A 226 17.59 5.33 -23.27
CA GLU A 226 18.42 4.42 -24.08
C GLU A 226 18.06 2.95 -23.86
N ARG A 227 17.61 2.59 -22.67
CA ARG A 227 17.12 1.23 -22.37
C ARG A 227 15.59 1.08 -22.52
N ASN A 228 14.94 2.00 -23.26
CA ASN A 228 13.50 2.05 -23.50
C ASN A 228 12.62 2.17 -22.25
N GLY A 229 13.18 2.61 -21.14
CA GLY A 229 12.45 2.82 -19.90
C GLY A 229 11.67 4.13 -19.86
N GLN A 230 10.99 4.32 -18.73
CA GLN A 230 10.23 5.53 -18.40
C GLN A 230 10.68 6.08 -17.05
N ILE A 231 10.41 7.37 -16.82
CA ILE A 231 10.92 8.10 -15.68
C ILE A 231 9.77 8.76 -14.91
N PHE A 232 9.79 8.61 -13.59
CA PHE A 232 9.02 9.46 -12.69
C PHE A 232 9.88 10.63 -12.22
N TYR A 233 9.38 11.86 -12.35
CA TYR A 233 10.02 13.05 -11.80
C TYR A 233 9.07 13.68 -10.78
N VAL A 234 9.40 13.60 -9.49
CA VAL A 234 8.52 13.99 -8.38
C VAL A 234 9.04 15.24 -7.69
N SER A 235 8.15 16.20 -7.42
CA SER A 235 8.46 17.38 -6.60
C SER A 235 7.31 17.67 -5.62
N PRO A 236 7.60 18.14 -4.38
CA PRO A 236 6.55 18.36 -3.38
C PRO A 236 5.61 19.53 -3.70
N ARG A 237 6.03 20.46 -4.56
CA ARG A 237 5.30 21.73 -4.83
C ARG A 237 4.90 21.85 -6.29
N ILE A 238 3.64 22.19 -6.54
CA ILE A 238 3.11 22.39 -7.91
C ILE A 238 3.92 23.42 -8.71
N LYS A 239 4.35 24.52 -8.07
CA LYS A 239 5.15 25.57 -8.72
C LYS A 239 6.48 25.08 -9.28
N ASP A 240 7.08 24.07 -8.64
CA ASP A 240 8.36 23.51 -9.10
C ASP A 240 8.17 22.64 -10.36
N LEU A 241 6.98 22.05 -10.55
CA LEU A 241 6.73 21.15 -11.69
C LEU A 241 6.84 21.88 -13.04
N LYS A 242 6.35 23.13 -13.11
CA LYS A 242 6.45 23.92 -14.33
C LYS A 242 7.89 24.26 -14.68
N VAL A 243 8.68 24.64 -13.67
CA VAL A 243 10.12 24.92 -13.83
C VAL A 243 10.87 23.68 -14.34
N ILE A 244 10.53 22.51 -13.78
CA ILE A 244 11.09 21.23 -14.20
C ILE A 244 10.70 20.92 -15.66
N GLU A 245 9.42 21.11 -16.01
CA GLU A 245 8.92 20.86 -17.35
C GLU A 245 9.64 21.75 -18.39
N ASP A 246 9.76 23.05 -18.10
CA ASP A 246 10.43 24.03 -19.00
C ASP A 246 11.92 23.69 -19.15
N PHE A 247 12.60 23.32 -18.06
CA PHE A 247 13.98 22.84 -18.09
C PHE A 247 14.14 21.58 -18.98
N LEU A 248 13.23 20.61 -18.84
CA LEU A 248 13.29 19.38 -19.63
C LEU A 248 13.00 19.65 -21.12
N LYS A 249 12.03 20.52 -21.44
CA LYS A 249 11.75 20.93 -22.82
C LYS A 249 12.93 21.62 -23.48
N GLU A 250 13.66 22.46 -22.74
CA GLU A 250 14.86 23.14 -23.23
C GLU A 250 16.01 22.17 -23.52
N LYS A 251 16.29 21.25 -22.59
CA LYS A 251 17.47 20.37 -22.66
C LYS A 251 17.23 19.04 -23.39
N LEU A 252 15.97 18.59 -23.45
CA LEU A 252 15.56 17.31 -24.02
C LEU A 252 14.30 17.44 -24.88
N PRO A 253 14.31 18.29 -25.94
CA PRO A 253 13.11 18.63 -26.72
C PRO A 253 12.43 17.45 -27.40
N ASN A 254 13.19 16.38 -27.66
CA ASN A 254 12.69 15.17 -28.34
C ASN A 254 12.01 14.18 -27.38
N ILE A 255 12.04 14.42 -26.07
CA ILE A 255 11.47 13.52 -25.07
C ILE A 255 10.16 14.09 -24.57
N LYS A 256 9.05 13.38 -24.83
CA LYS A 256 7.72 13.81 -24.36
C LYS A 256 7.60 13.66 -22.87
N SER A 257 7.18 14.72 -22.18
CA SER A 257 6.85 14.73 -20.77
C SER A 257 5.36 15.03 -20.55
N GLY A 258 4.78 14.45 -19.49
CA GLY A 258 3.44 14.73 -19.02
C GLY A 258 3.51 15.30 -17.59
N LEU A 259 2.71 16.32 -17.30
CA LEU A 259 2.69 17.00 -16.02
C LEU A 259 1.37 16.73 -15.31
N VAL A 260 1.43 16.20 -14.08
CA VAL A 260 0.26 15.81 -13.27
C VAL A 260 0.34 16.37 -11.86
N HIS A 261 -0.75 17.03 -11.42
CA HIS A 261 -0.89 17.56 -10.06
C HIS A 261 -2.37 17.68 -9.65
N GLY A 262 -2.63 17.88 -8.37
CA GLY A 262 -3.99 17.93 -7.81
C GLY A 262 -4.88 19.08 -8.30
N GLY A 263 -4.32 20.07 -9.00
CA GLY A 263 -5.10 21.16 -9.62
C GLY A 263 -5.66 20.83 -11.01
N LEU A 264 -5.31 19.68 -11.58
CA LEU A 264 -5.88 19.22 -12.85
C LEU A 264 -7.23 18.54 -12.64
N THR A 265 -8.06 18.58 -13.69
CA THR A 265 -9.28 17.76 -13.68
C THR A 265 -8.95 16.28 -13.72
N PRO A 266 -9.80 15.43 -13.15
CA PRO A 266 -9.58 13.98 -13.16
C PRO A 266 -9.44 13.39 -14.57
N ASP A 267 -10.15 13.93 -15.56
CA ASP A 267 -10.04 13.51 -16.95
C ASP A 267 -8.67 13.84 -17.56
N GLN A 268 -8.14 15.03 -17.26
CA GLN A 268 -6.79 15.41 -17.66
C GLN A 268 -5.74 14.48 -17.04
N ILE A 269 -5.89 14.19 -15.76
CA ILE A 269 -5.01 13.27 -15.04
C ILE A 269 -5.04 11.89 -15.70
N ASN A 270 -6.22 11.32 -15.94
CA ASN A 270 -6.37 10.02 -16.57
C ASN A 270 -5.80 9.99 -17.99
N ASN A 271 -5.99 11.02 -18.77
CA ASN A 271 -5.47 11.08 -20.13
C ASN A 271 -3.93 11.06 -20.14
N ILE A 272 -3.30 11.87 -19.29
CA ILE A 272 -1.83 11.91 -19.18
C ILE A 272 -1.28 10.56 -18.69
N TYR A 273 -1.95 9.93 -17.73
CA TYR A 273 -1.56 8.60 -17.26
C TYR A 273 -1.70 7.54 -18.35
N ASN A 274 -2.77 7.55 -19.13
CA ASN A 274 -2.94 6.62 -20.26
C ASN A 274 -1.82 6.77 -21.28
N LEU A 275 -1.44 8.00 -21.63
CA LEU A 275 -0.31 8.27 -22.52
C LEU A 275 1.02 7.77 -21.91
N PHE A 276 1.18 7.88 -20.59
CA PHE A 276 2.35 7.35 -19.91
C PHE A 276 2.35 5.82 -19.86
N PHE A 277 1.23 5.17 -19.56
CA PHE A 277 1.10 3.71 -19.58
C PHE A 277 1.35 3.11 -20.95
N ASN A 278 0.90 3.80 -22.03
CA ASN A 278 1.12 3.36 -23.40
C ASN A 278 2.56 3.60 -23.89
N GLY A 279 3.37 4.35 -23.13
CA GLY A 279 4.73 4.69 -23.49
C GLY A 279 4.87 5.89 -24.44
N ASP A 280 3.76 6.58 -24.77
CA ASP A 280 3.76 7.80 -25.60
C ASP A 280 4.41 8.98 -24.87
N VAL A 281 4.31 9.02 -23.56
CA VAL A 281 4.99 9.93 -22.65
C VAL A 281 6.08 9.14 -21.93
N LYS A 282 7.31 9.65 -21.92
CA LYS A 282 8.48 9.00 -21.34
C LYS A 282 8.82 9.51 -19.94
N ILE A 283 8.47 10.74 -19.63
CA ILE A 283 8.72 11.37 -18.31
C ILE A 283 7.41 11.83 -17.74
N LEU A 284 7.04 11.31 -16.56
CA LEU A 284 5.88 11.78 -15.80
C LEU A 284 6.35 12.70 -14.68
N ILE A 285 6.03 13.99 -14.81
CA ILE A 285 6.35 15.02 -13.81
C ILE A 285 5.13 15.18 -12.90
N SER A 286 5.29 14.97 -11.58
CA SER A 286 4.14 14.98 -10.67
C SER A 286 4.47 15.44 -9.27
N THR A 287 3.42 15.74 -8.49
CA THR A 287 3.50 15.84 -7.04
C THR A 287 3.37 14.43 -6.42
N SER A 288 3.12 14.34 -5.10
CA SER A 288 2.91 13.09 -4.37
C SER A 288 1.72 12.22 -4.83
N ILE A 289 0.93 12.67 -5.80
CA ILE A 289 -0.18 11.89 -6.40
C ILE A 289 0.27 10.49 -6.86
N ILE A 290 1.55 10.35 -7.17
CA ILE A 290 2.18 9.06 -7.50
C ILE A 290 2.15 8.02 -6.36
N GLU A 291 1.94 8.44 -5.12
CA GLU A 291 1.84 7.54 -3.95
C GLU A 291 0.71 6.51 -4.09
N SER A 292 -0.32 6.83 -4.87
CA SER A 292 -1.52 6.00 -5.01
C SER A 292 -1.34 4.77 -5.92
N GLY A 293 -0.43 3.86 -5.60
CA GLY A 293 -0.49 2.47 -6.09
C GLY A 293 -0.17 2.20 -7.57
N LEU A 294 0.19 3.21 -8.38
CA LEU A 294 0.46 3.05 -9.82
C LEU A 294 1.54 2.00 -10.11
N ASP A 295 1.20 1.08 -11.01
CA ASP A 295 2.12 0.08 -11.53
C ASP A 295 2.45 0.37 -13.00
N VAL A 296 3.70 0.74 -13.27
CA VAL A 296 4.23 0.94 -14.62
C VAL A 296 5.52 0.15 -14.75
N SER A 297 5.41 -1.01 -15.38
CA SER A 297 6.52 -1.99 -15.45
C SER A 297 7.78 -1.44 -16.10
N ASN A 298 7.65 -0.48 -17.02
CA ASN A 298 8.77 0.14 -17.74
C ASN A 298 9.39 1.35 -17.03
N ALA A 299 8.82 1.78 -15.89
CA ALA A 299 9.37 2.90 -15.13
C ALA A 299 10.42 2.38 -14.14
N ASN A 300 11.71 2.51 -14.50
CA ASN A 300 12.82 2.01 -13.70
C ASN A 300 13.71 3.13 -13.13
N THR A 301 13.42 4.39 -13.43
CA THR A 301 14.12 5.53 -12.84
C THR A 301 13.13 6.50 -12.20
N ILE A 302 13.41 6.89 -10.96
CA ILE A 302 12.66 7.94 -10.25
C ILE A 302 13.62 9.05 -9.78
N ILE A 303 13.22 10.29 -10.04
CA ILE A 303 13.94 11.48 -9.60
C ILE A 303 13.04 12.22 -8.63
N ILE A 304 13.50 12.42 -7.40
CA ILE A 304 12.75 13.09 -6.33
C ILE A 304 13.45 14.40 -6.00
N ASN A 305 12.81 15.51 -6.36
CA ASN A 305 13.29 16.86 -6.06
C ASN A 305 12.87 17.26 -4.66
N LYS A 306 13.77 17.87 -3.88
CA LYS A 306 13.51 18.33 -2.51
C LYS A 306 12.96 17.21 -1.61
N PRO A 307 13.63 16.08 -1.48
CA PRO A 307 13.14 14.92 -0.74
C PRO A 307 12.92 15.20 0.76
N ASN A 308 13.60 16.22 1.32
CA ASN A 308 13.45 16.65 2.70
C ASN A 308 12.03 17.12 3.08
N PHE A 309 11.20 17.47 2.10
CA PHE A 309 9.80 17.86 2.34
C PHE A 309 8.81 16.68 2.40
N PHE A 310 9.26 15.47 2.12
CA PHE A 310 8.43 14.27 2.22
C PHE A 310 8.63 13.54 3.55
N GLY A 311 7.58 12.91 4.03
CA GLY A 311 7.67 11.98 5.16
C GLY A 311 8.41 10.70 4.78
N LEU A 312 8.91 9.96 5.79
CA LEU A 312 9.67 8.72 5.58
C LEU A 312 8.85 7.68 4.81
N SER A 313 7.60 7.44 5.24
CA SER A 313 6.69 6.51 4.57
C SER A 313 6.35 6.94 3.14
N GLN A 314 6.18 8.26 2.90
CA GLN A 314 5.95 8.79 1.56
C GLN A 314 7.15 8.57 0.64
N LEU A 315 8.37 8.88 1.09
CA LEU A 315 9.59 8.62 0.32
C LEU A 315 9.74 7.15 -0.04
N TYR A 316 9.44 6.26 0.89
CA TYR A 316 9.50 4.84 0.66
C TYR A 316 8.47 4.38 -0.39
N GLN A 317 7.23 4.85 -0.29
CA GLN A 317 6.17 4.56 -1.25
C GLN A 317 6.47 5.12 -2.65
N ILE A 318 6.95 6.38 -2.71
CA ILE A 318 7.35 7.03 -3.97
C ILE A 318 8.53 6.27 -4.60
N ARG A 319 9.57 5.93 -3.83
CA ARG A 319 10.70 5.12 -4.30
C ARG A 319 10.25 3.76 -4.82
N GLY A 320 9.30 3.12 -4.14
CA GLY A 320 8.75 1.82 -4.50
C GLY A 320 7.90 1.82 -5.79
N ARG A 321 7.70 2.98 -6.44
CA ARG A 321 7.02 3.05 -7.74
C ARG A 321 7.86 2.54 -8.89
N VAL A 322 9.17 2.41 -8.71
CA VAL A 322 10.10 1.80 -9.67
C VAL A 322 10.61 0.46 -9.15
N GLY A 323 11.30 -0.31 -10.02
CA GLY A 323 11.89 -1.59 -9.64
C GLY A 323 10.87 -2.72 -9.48
N ARG A 324 9.92 -2.81 -10.39
CA ARG A 324 8.91 -3.88 -10.43
C ARG A 324 9.17 -4.93 -11.51
N SER A 325 10.30 -4.84 -12.17
CA SER A 325 10.76 -5.76 -13.19
C SER A 325 12.15 -6.30 -12.83
N SER A 326 12.67 -7.22 -13.62
CA SER A 326 14.05 -7.72 -13.54
C SER A 326 15.12 -6.72 -13.96
N ILE A 327 14.72 -5.49 -14.36
CA ILE A 327 15.62 -4.42 -14.77
C ILE A 327 16.03 -3.61 -13.54
N GLN A 328 17.35 -3.30 -13.42
CA GLN A 328 17.88 -2.49 -12.32
C GLN A 328 17.21 -1.10 -12.28
N ALA A 329 16.55 -0.79 -11.17
CA ALA A 329 15.94 0.51 -10.94
C ALA A 329 16.84 1.47 -10.14
N TYR A 330 16.62 2.76 -10.38
CA TYR A 330 17.39 3.85 -9.78
C TYR A 330 16.48 4.91 -9.16
N ALA A 331 16.84 5.38 -7.97
CA ALA A 331 16.19 6.49 -7.31
C ALA A 331 17.22 7.60 -7.04
N TYR A 332 16.98 8.79 -7.58
CA TYR A 332 17.81 9.98 -7.38
C TYR A 332 17.06 10.96 -6.48
N LEU A 333 17.56 11.18 -5.26
CA LEU A 333 17.05 12.13 -4.28
C LEU A 333 17.90 13.41 -4.37
N LEU A 334 17.31 14.48 -4.93
CA LEU A 334 18.01 15.71 -5.24
C LEU A 334 17.80 16.77 -4.15
N LEU A 335 18.83 17.06 -3.38
CA LEU A 335 18.84 18.09 -2.35
C LEU A 335 19.07 19.47 -2.98
N ASN A 336 18.46 20.51 -2.42
CA ASN A 336 18.76 21.89 -2.82
C ASN A 336 20.18 22.28 -2.42
N GLU A 337 20.73 23.29 -3.09
CA GLU A 337 22.07 23.83 -2.78
C GLU A 337 22.15 24.47 -1.39
N ASP A 338 21.04 25.03 -0.90
CA ASP A 338 20.94 25.65 0.42
C ASP A 338 20.70 24.59 1.52
N GLU A 339 21.76 23.95 1.99
CA GLU A 339 21.73 22.98 3.11
C GLU A 339 21.24 23.58 4.44
N LYS A 340 21.14 24.91 4.54
CA LYS A 340 20.73 25.62 5.77
C LYS A 340 19.29 25.33 6.22
N GLU A 341 18.47 24.74 5.37
CA GLU A 341 17.06 24.42 5.66
C GLU A 341 16.82 22.94 6.04
N MET A 342 17.87 22.10 6.11
CA MET A 342 17.65 20.68 6.41
C MET A 342 17.65 20.45 7.91
N THR A 343 16.48 20.10 8.46
CA THR A 343 16.36 19.71 9.88
C THR A 343 17.07 18.38 10.13
N GLU A 344 17.55 18.14 11.36
CA GLU A 344 18.16 16.86 11.75
C GLU A 344 17.25 15.67 11.45
N ASN A 345 15.94 15.81 11.69
CA ASN A 345 14.95 14.77 11.37
C ASN A 345 14.81 14.51 9.87
N ALA A 346 14.98 15.52 9.02
CA ALA A 346 14.98 15.33 7.58
C ALA A 346 16.22 14.56 7.12
N PHE A 347 17.39 14.87 7.69
CA PHE A 347 18.63 14.15 7.42
C PHE A 347 18.52 12.67 7.84
N ARG A 348 18.05 12.39 9.05
CA ARG A 348 17.83 11.01 9.55
C ARG A 348 16.88 10.22 8.64
N ARG A 349 15.80 10.84 8.16
CA ARG A 349 14.88 10.17 7.20
C ARG A 349 15.58 9.77 5.91
N LEU A 350 16.41 10.63 5.35
CA LEU A 350 17.13 10.34 4.11
C LEU A 350 18.19 9.25 4.32
N GLU A 351 18.91 9.25 5.44
CA GLU A 351 19.83 8.17 5.78
C GLU A 351 19.11 6.82 5.91
N VAL A 352 17.97 6.80 6.58
CA VAL A 352 17.14 5.60 6.67
C VAL A 352 16.72 5.11 5.26
N ILE A 353 16.22 5.99 4.39
CA ILE A 353 15.86 5.61 3.01
C ILE A 353 17.05 5.03 2.24
N LYS A 354 18.25 5.59 2.45
CA LYS A 354 19.48 5.10 1.83
C LYS A 354 19.91 3.74 2.37
N SER A 355 19.78 3.51 3.68
CA SER A 355 20.15 2.24 4.32
C SER A 355 19.19 1.09 4.03
N LEU A 356 17.94 1.40 3.64
CA LEU A 356 16.92 0.42 3.27
C LEU A 356 17.09 -0.07 1.81
N ASP A 357 18.30 -0.43 1.42
CA ASP A 357 18.59 -0.96 0.07
C ASP A 357 18.13 -2.42 -0.12
N SER A 358 17.84 -3.13 0.99
CA SER A 358 17.30 -4.49 0.92
C SER A 358 15.79 -4.47 0.59
N LEU A 359 15.37 -5.44 -0.23
CA LEU A 359 13.95 -5.70 -0.47
C LEU A 359 13.31 -6.24 0.82
N GLY A 360 12.06 -5.84 1.08
CA GLY A 360 11.33 -6.24 2.31
C GLY A 360 11.60 -5.35 3.53
N ALA A 361 12.29 -4.24 3.36
CA ALA A 361 12.62 -3.32 4.45
C ALA A 361 11.44 -2.47 4.95
N GLY A 362 10.25 -2.58 4.36
CA GLY A 362 9.07 -1.81 4.77
C GLY A 362 8.70 -1.99 6.24
N PHE A 363 8.90 -3.18 6.79
CA PHE A 363 8.66 -3.43 8.22
C PHE A 363 9.63 -2.64 9.13
N LEU A 364 10.91 -2.57 8.75
CA LEU A 364 11.91 -1.76 9.48
C LEU A 364 11.59 -0.27 9.40
N LEU A 365 11.01 0.17 8.28
CA LEU A 365 10.60 1.56 8.09
C LEU A 365 9.62 2.03 9.17
N ALA A 366 8.64 1.22 9.54
CA ALA A 366 7.66 1.55 10.56
C ALA A 366 8.33 1.80 11.93
N ASN A 367 9.32 0.99 12.29
CA ASN A 367 10.08 1.17 13.52
C ASN A 367 10.91 2.46 13.47
N HIS A 368 11.63 2.71 12.37
CA HIS A 368 12.39 3.94 12.21
C HIS A 368 11.52 5.20 12.18
N ASP A 369 10.33 5.15 11.58
CA ASP A 369 9.41 6.29 11.58
C ASP A 369 8.90 6.59 13.00
N MET A 370 8.66 5.55 13.81
CA MET A 370 8.33 5.68 15.22
C MET A 370 9.47 6.33 16.03
N ASP A 371 10.71 5.87 15.83
CA ASP A 371 11.88 6.41 16.50
C ASP A 371 12.11 7.88 16.16
N ILE A 372 12.01 8.25 14.88
CA ILE A 372 12.18 9.63 14.40
C ILE A 372 11.08 10.56 14.94
N ARG A 373 9.84 10.06 15.06
CA ARG A 373 8.71 10.84 15.61
C ARG A 373 8.70 10.89 17.13
N GLY A 374 9.63 10.20 17.80
CA GLY A 374 9.77 10.22 19.26
C GLY A 374 8.70 9.42 19.99
N GLY A 375 8.30 8.25 19.50
CA GLY A 375 7.44 7.25 20.21
C GLY A 375 6.08 7.74 20.76
N GLY A 376 5.85 9.05 20.83
CA GLY A 376 4.74 9.68 21.54
C GLY A 376 3.42 9.83 20.75
N ASN A 377 3.43 9.60 19.43
CA ASN A 377 2.24 9.86 18.58
C ASN A 377 1.42 8.61 18.23
N LEU A 378 1.68 7.48 18.88
CA LEU A 378 1.04 6.20 18.54
C LEU A 378 -0.43 6.11 18.96
N VAL A 379 -0.87 6.90 19.93
CA VAL A 379 -2.19 6.74 20.58
C VAL A 379 -3.03 8.02 20.61
N GLY A 380 -2.75 9.00 19.76
CA GLY A 380 -3.45 10.30 19.77
C GLY A 380 -2.87 11.29 20.81
N ALA A 381 -3.09 12.57 20.57
CA ALA A 381 -2.47 13.66 21.34
C ALA A 381 -2.81 13.64 22.84
N GLU A 382 -3.94 13.05 23.25
CA GLU A 382 -4.40 13.00 24.64
C GLU A 382 -3.78 11.86 25.47
N GLN A 383 -3.21 10.82 24.85
CA GLN A 383 -2.66 9.64 25.53
C GLN A 383 -1.14 9.55 25.50
N SER A 384 -0.46 10.48 24.82
CA SER A 384 1.01 10.48 24.68
C SER A 384 1.78 10.70 25.99
N GLY A 385 1.15 11.31 27.01
CA GLY A 385 1.74 11.51 28.34
C GLY A 385 1.97 10.20 29.09
N HIS A 386 0.99 9.31 29.11
CA HIS A 386 1.04 8.07 29.90
C HIS A 386 2.01 7.02 29.32
N ILE A 387 2.19 6.97 28.00
CA ILE A 387 3.15 6.03 27.37
C ILE A 387 4.60 6.44 27.65
N ARG A 388 4.89 7.72 27.78
CA ARG A 388 6.22 8.21 28.19
C ARG A 388 6.59 7.82 29.60
N GLU A 389 5.62 7.83 30.51
CA GLU A 389 5.84 7.51 31.93
C GLU A 389 5.95 5.99 32.18
N VAL A 390 5.18 5.19 31.45
CA VAL A 390 5.02 3.75 31.70
C VAL A 390 5.93 2.88 30.80
N GLY A 391 6.36 3.41 29.68
CA GLY A 391 7.10 2.65 28.65
C GLY A 391 6.18 1.79 27.76
N ILE A 392 6.62 1.61 26.51
CA ILE A 392 5.82 0.92 25.47
C ILE A 392 5.57 -0.55 25.85
N GLU A 393 6.55 -1.21 26.46
CA GLU A 393 6.46 -2.65 26.80
C GLU A 393 5.42 -2.92 27.88
N LEU A 394 5.40 -2.10 28.95
CA LEU A 394 4.43 -2.25 30.02
C LEU A 394 3.01 -1.87 29.55
N TYR A 395 2.87 -0.85 28.73
CA TYR A 395 1.59 -0.50 28.09
C TYR A 395 1.04 -1.65 27.23
N GLN A 396 1.89 -2.29 26.41
CA GLN A 396 1.49 -3.46 25.63
C GLN A 396 1.06 -4.64 26.50
N LYS A 397 1.79 -4.88 27.60
CA LYS A 397 1.44 -5.93 28.56
C LYS A 397 0.06 -5.66 29.18
N LEU A 398 -0.18 -4.47 29.71
CA LEU A 398 -1.46 -4.08 30.31
C LEU A 398 -2.65 -4.25 29.37
N ILE A 399 -2.49 -3.87 28.10
CA ILE A 399 -3.57 -4.04 27.12
C ILE A 399 -3.78 -5.53 26.79
N LYS A 400 -2.71 -6.31 26.65
CA LYS A 400 -2.80 -7.75 26.42
C LYS A 400 -3.55 -8.44 27.58
N ASP A 401 -3.23 -8.08 28.79
CA ASP A 401 -3.89 -8.61 29.98
C ASP A 401 -5.38 -8.23 30.02
N ALA A 402 -5.72 -6.97 29.72
CA ALA A 402 -7.12 -6.52 29.64
C ALA A 402 -7.91 -7.23 28.52
N ILE A 403 -7.30 -7.51 27.36
CA ILE A 403 -7.95 -8.27 26.28
C ILE A 403 -8.18 -9.72 26.69
N ASN A 404 -7.23 -10.34 27.39
CA ASN A 404 -7.36 -11.72 27.88
C ASN A 404 -8.47 -11.81 28.93
N GLU A 405 -8.60 -10.84 29.82
CA GLU A 405 -9.75 -10.74 30.77
C GLU A 405 -11.09 -10.64 30.02
N ILE A 406 -11.19 -9.77 29.02
CA ILE A 406 -12.43 -9.61 28.23
C ILE A 406 -12.79 -10.89 27.46
N LYS A 407 -11.79 -11.63 27.00
CA LYS A 407 -11.98 -12.90 26.26
C LYS A 407 -12.20 -14.12 27.15
N ASN A 408 -12.21 -13.96 28.49
CA ASN A 408 -12.26 -15.05 29.47
C ASN A 408 -11.22 -16.15 29.20
N ILE A 409 -10.03 -15.77 28.76
CA ILE A 409 -8.92 -16.69 28.59
C ILE A 409 -8.16 -16.70 29.91
N ASP A 410 -8.31 -17.78 30.69
CA ASP A 410 -7.54 -17.99 31.91
C ASP A 410 -6.04 -18.04 31.59
N ASN A 411 -5.37 -16.91 31.73
CA ASN A 411 -3.92 -16.87 31.66
C ASN A 411 -3.32 -17.26 33.01
N VAL A 412 -2.98 -18.51 33.16
CA VAL A 412 -2.00 -18.92 34.16
C VAL A 412 -0.61 -18.48 33.66
N ILE A 413 -0.35 -17.20 33.66
CA ILE A 413 1.03 -16.71 33.51
C ILE A 413 1.54 -16.50 34.93
N ASN A 414 2.37 -17.45 35.40
CA ASN A 414 3.23 -17.23 36.52
C ASN A 414 4.17 -16.06 36.18
N ASP A 415 3.77 -14.86 36.57
CA ASP A 415 4.63 -13.68 36.50
C ASP A 415 5.70 -13.83 37.59
N TRP A 416 6.75 -14.56 37.24
CA TRP A 416 7.92 -14.64 38.10
C TRP A 416 8.75 -13.38 37.90
N SER A 417 8.61 -12.44 38.83
CA SER A 417 9.48 -11.25 38.90
C SER A 417 10.65 -11.59 39.83
N PRO A 418 11.87 -11.72 39.35
CA PRO A 418 13.04 -11.95 40.22
C PRO A 418 13.25 -10.74 41.12
N THR A 419 13.19 -10.95 42.44
CA THR A 419 13.60 -9.94 43.42
C THR A 419 15.11 -10.05 43.58
N ILE A 420 15.85 -9.13 42.95
CA ILE A 420 17.32 -9.07 43.07
C ILE A 420 17.63 -8.19 44.29
N ASN A 421 18.03 -8.82 45.38
CA ASN A 421 18.50 -8.08 46.54
C ASN A 421 20.03 -8.01 46.47
N LEU A 422 20.58 -6.86 46.03
CA LEU A 422 22.01 -6.66 45.84
C LEU A 422 22.76 -6.29 47.12
N GLY A 423 22.08 -6.13 48.26
CA GLY A 423 22.71 -5.84 49.56
C GLY A 423 23.38 -4.47 49.67
N PHE A 424 23.22 -3.58 48.70
CA PHE A 424 23.67 -2.17 48.72
C PHE A 424 22.60 -1.26 48.12
N SER A 425 22.60 -0.02 48.65
CA SER A 425 21.70 1.00 48.15
C SER A 425 22.08 1.42 46.74
N VAL A 426 21.16 1.17 45.76
CA VAL A 426 21.33 1.67 44.39
C VAL A 426 20.90 3.14 44.36
N PHE A 427 21.83 4.05 44.13
CA PHE A 427 21.53 5.45 43.80
C PHE A 427 21.09 5.48 42.33
N ILE A 428 19.85 5.80 42.08
CA ILE A 428 19.36 6.17 40.74
C ILE A 428 19.63 7.69 40.64
N PRO A 429 20.49 8.17 39.73
CA PRO A 429 20.66 9.62 39.49
C PRO A 429 19.34 10.14 38.89
N GLU A 430 18.92 11.33 39.37
CA GLU A 430 17.75 12.07 38.85
C GLU A 430 17.89 12.48 37.41
#